data_6f2c68f05152a8654403669f6394baa6
#
_entry.id   6f2c68f05152a8654403669f6394baa6
#
_cell.length_a   1.000
_cell.length_b   1.000
_cell.length_c   1.000
_cell.angle_alpha   90.00
_cell.angle_beta   90.00
_cell.angle_gamma   90.00
#
_symmetry.space_group_name_H-M   'P 1'
#
loop_
_entity.id
_entity.type
_entity.pdbx_description
1 polymer ?
#
loop_
_entity_poly.entity_id
_entity_poly.type
_entity_poly.pdbx_seq_one_letter_code
_entity_poly.pdbx_strand_id
1 'polypeptide(L)'
;VCKYVLPRLEFWNMEDKDGEMHGSNVYDGTPISALNLLASGLHGYLISPATAWFAMGMEEDRLNDIPEVKTWLQEVEKIFYSSFATSNFYDQMLPYFRLGAGPGTASMYMEEDIYTDRIVYSCRHPREIYIAENIHGEVDTVFRNYQMTARNAVEKFGAANVSDQIRNDASEARTSLKEFEFLHAVFPRTDRDIKFPTAENKRFASVYVSVEDSEHLKGKVARISGYDDMPYATWRWAKNSNEVYGRSPTWDAYYDIRAANEAEKGLTMAAELSINPPLNVPSGLADDVRWFPRGENYYSEKDLIVRAAHTGIDYPIAIDHMERKRKIIEAHYMVDFFLMLAQSERQMTAREVIEKQGEKAAIMGPAVSRLNSECLNPIFDRKFNLLWEAGKIPPPPPVLLEQKSAAIKINYIGPLAQAQQRLFRTQGTEQALSVITPLTEFYPEMKDWIDPDETSKDLLEAYGMAQKNIRTQDKVDEVRKARQEAQEAAIRAEQMEQAAGATRQLAEADKATGGQISKAMGQQQPGQVVQ
;
A
#
# COMPACT_ATOMS: atom_id res chain seq x y z
N VAL A 1 -20.86 -8.61 -8.03
CA VAL A 1 -20.01 -7.60 -7.35
C VAL A 1 -19.66 -6.49 -8.33
N CYS A 2 -18.94 -6.76 -9.42
CA CYS A 2 -18.49 -5.72 -10.37
C CYS A 2 -19.63 -4.86 -10.93
N LYS A 3 -20.80 -5.44 -11.21
CA LYS A 3 -21.98 -4.74 -11.73
C LYS A 3 -22.33 -3.43 -10.99
N TYR A 4 -22.25 -3.43 -9.65
CA TYR A 4 -22.65 -2.28 -8.84
C TYR A 4 -21.48 -1.39 -8.43
N VAL A 5 -20.25 -1.91 -8.43
CA VAL A 5 -19.09 -1.25 -7.81
C VAL A 5 -18.06 -0.83 -8.85
N LEU A 6 -17.90 -1.62 -9.89
CA LEU A 6 -16.99 -1.39 -11.02
C LEU A 6 -17.70 -1.65 -12.33
N PRO A 7 -18.74 -0.88 -12.69
CA PRO A 7 -19.57 -1.17 -13.86
C PRO A 7 -18.78 -1.21 -15.18
N ARG A 8 -17.67 -0.47 -15.28
CA ARG A 8 -16.78 -0.53 -16.45
C ARG A 8 -16.00 -1.84 -16.58
N LEU A 9 -15.93 -2.65 -15.51
CA LEU A 9 -15.29 -3.97 -15.49
C LEU A 9 -16.30 -5.12 -15.56
N GLU A 10 -17.57 -4.84 -15.89
CA GLU A 10 -18.62 -5.84 -16.02
C GLU A 10 -18.48 -6.72 -17.28
N PHE A 11 -17.41 -6.56 -18.03
CA PHE A 11 -17.09 -7.37 -19.21
C PHE A 11 -16.76 -8.83 -18.84
N TRP A 12 -17.77 -9.64 -18.55
CA TRP A 12 -17.59 -11.07 -18.32
C TRP A 12 -17.61 -11.88 -19.61
N ASN A 13 -18.27 -11.36 -20.66
CA ASN A 13 -18.28 -11.95 -21.98
C ASN A 13 -17.21 -11.31 -22.85
N MET A 14 -16.44 -12.12 -23.58
CA MET A 14 -15.43 -11.63 -24.54
C MET A 14 -16.06 -10.91 -25.76
N GLU A 15 -17.38 -11.00 -25.91
CA GLU A 15 -18.14 -10.35 -26.97
C GLU A 15 -18.48 -8.88 -26.67
N ASP A 16 -18.34 -8.44 -25.42
CA ASP A 16 -18.62 -7.06 -25.03
C ASP A 16 -17.61 -6.11 -25.69
N LYS A 17 -18.10 -5.08 -26.36
CA LYS A 17 -17.26 -4.12 -27.10
C LYS A 17 -16.76 -3.01 -26.21
N ASP A 18 -15.53 -2.62 -26.43
CA ASP A 18 -14.96 -1.43 -25.80
C ASP A 18 -15.79 -0.18 -26.13
N GLY A 19 -16.14 0.59 -25.09
CA GLY A 19 -16.91 1.83 -25.24
C GLY A 19 -18.43 1.69 -25.09
N GLU A 20 -18.97 0.49 -24.86
CA GLU A 20 -20.38 0.35 -24.47
C GLU A 20 -20.65 0.97 -23.09
N MET A 21 -21.83 1.55 -22.92
CA MET A 21 -22.26 2.10 -21.64
C MET A 21 -22.69 0.99 -20.69
N HIS A 22 -21.81 0.64 -19.75
CA HIS A 22 -22.12 -0.29 -18.67
C HIS A 22 -22.65 0.47 -17.44
N GLY A 23 -23.52 -0.17 -16.66
CA GLY A 23 -24.03 0.41 -15.42
C GLY A 23 -25.40 1.09 -15.56
N SER A 24 -26.15 0.84 -16.63
CA SER A 24 -27.53 1.35 -16.79
C SER A 24 -28.48 0.96 -15.64
N ASN A 25 -28.10 -0.06 -14.85
CA ASN A 25 -28.86 -0.55 -13.70
C ASN A 25 -28.29 -0.05 -12.35
N VAL A 26 -27.33 0.87 -12.35
CA VAL A 26 -26.74 1.45 -11.15
C VAL A 26 -27.44 2.78 -10.85
N TYR A 27 -28.29 2.77 -9.83
CA TYR A 27 -29.04 3.94 -9.36
C TYR A 27 -28.35 4.63 -8.19
N ASP A 28 -27.66 3.88 -7.33
CA ASP A 28 -26.87 4.42 -6.21
C ASP A 28 -25.36 4.36 -6.49
N GLY A 29 -24.71 5.54 -6.55
CA GLY A 29 -23.26 5.68 -6.78
C GLY A 29 -22.40 5.56 -5.53
N THR A 30 -22.98 5.44 -4.34
CA THR A 30 -22.25 5.37 -3.06
C THR A 30 -21.17 4.28 -3.05
N PRO A 31 -21.44 3.03 -3.48
CA PRO A 31 -20.42 1.99 -3.45
C PRO A 31 -19.23 2.28 -4.38
N ILE A 32 -19.50 2.92 -5.53
CA ILE A 32 -18.44 3.30 -6.50
C ILE A 32 -17.52 4.35 -5.89
N SER A 33 -18.10 5.38 -5.27
CA SER A 33 -17.36 6.46 -4.61
C SER A 33 -16.57 5.94 -3.42
N ALA A 34 -17.18 5.08 -2.59
CA ALA A 34 -16.54 4.47 -1.43
C ALA A 34 -15.34 3.57 -1.83
N LEU A 35 -15.50 2.74 -2.86
CA LEU A 35 -14.39 1.94 -3.39
C LEU A 35 -13.25 2.79 -3.93
N ASN A 36 -13.58 3.84 -4.70
CA ASN A 36 -12.57 4.74 -5.25
C ASN A 36 -11.79 5.46 -4.15
N LEU A 37 -12.47 5.88 -3.08
CA LEU A 37 -11.83 6.51 -1.92
C LEU A 37 -10.91 5.53 -1.20
N LEU A 38 -11.38 4.30 -0.93
CA LEU A 38 -10.56 3.23 -0.34
C LEU A 38 -9.31 2.94 -1.19
N ALA A 39 -9.47 2.73 -2.49
CA ALA A 39 -8.36 2.43 -3.39
C ALA A 39 -7.35 3.60 -3.49
N SER A 40 -7.85 4.83 -3.57
CA SER A 40 -7.01 6.04 -3.60
C SER A 40 -6.32 6.27 -2.26
N GLY A 41 -7.00 5.98 -1.16
CA GLY A 41 -6.42 6.02 0.17
C GLY A 41 -5.29 5.00 0.33
N LEU A 42 -5.49 3.74 -0.05
CA LEU A 42 -4.43 2.73 -0.05
C LEU A 42 -3.24 3.17 -0.92
N HIS A 43 -3.49 3.69 -2.12
CA HIS A 43 -2.43 4.17 -2.99
C HIS A 43 -1.66 5.33 -2.36
N GLY A 44 -2.35 6.34 -1.82
CA GLY A 44 -1.72 7.54 -1.26
C GLY A 44 -0.98 7.30 0.07
N TYR A 45 -1.49 6.38 0.92
CA TYR A 45 -0.93 6.16 2.25
C TYR A 45 0.00 4.95 2.36
N LEU A 46 -0.02 4.01 1.40
CA LEU A 46 0.91 2.87 1.38
C LEU A 46 2.03 3.07 0.37
N ILE A 47 1.73 3.53 -0.85
CA ILE A 47 2.65 3.52 -2.00
C ILE A 47 2.60 4.87 -2.71
N SER A 48 2.93 5.95 -2.01
CA SER A 48 2.94 7.28 -2.61
C SER A 48 4.23 7.54 -3.40
N PRO A 49 4.17 8.02 -4.64
CA PRO A 49 5.37 8.46 -5.36
C PRO A 49 6.02 9.72 -4.75
N ALA A 50 5.29 10.47 -3.92
CA ALA A 50 5.74 11.73 -3.34
C ALA A 50 6.55 11.56 -2.06
N THR A 51 6.46 10.42 -1.39
CA THR A 51 7.10 10.15 -0.10
C THR A 51 7.84 8.81 -0.13
N ALA A 52 8.88 8.69 0.68
CA ALA A 52 9.50 7.39 0.90
C ALA A 52 8.49 6.46 1.59
N TRP A 53 8.21 5.31 1.00
CA TRP A 53 7.23 4.34 1.50
C TRP A 53 7.85 2.99 1.88
N PHE A 54 9.12 2.76 1.53
CA PHE A 54 9.90 1.62 1.98
C PHE A 54 11.34 2.03 2.30
N ALA A 55 12.00 1.24 3.12
CA ALA A 55 13.44 1.27 3.36
C ALA A 55 13.97 -0.15 3.31
N MET A 56 15.20 -0.30 2.86
CA MET A 56 15.88 -1.59 2.80
C MET A 56 16.76 -1.78 4.04
N GLY A 57 16.70 -2.96 4.62
CA GLY A 57 17.54 -3.41 5.72
C GLY A 57 17.95 -4.85 5.53
N MET A 58 18.77 -5.36 6.42
CA MET A 58 19.07 -6.79 6.52
C MET A 58 18.17 -7.44 7.57
N GLU A 59 17.85 -8.72 7.38
CA GLU A 59 17.07 -9.47 8.37
C GLU A 59 17.80 -9.60 9.70
N GLU A 60 19.13 -9.69 9.66
CA GLU A 60 20.00 -9.71 10.82
C GLU A 60 20.39 -8.27 11.20
N ASP A 61 19.91 -7.78 12.36
CA ASP A 61 20.10 -6.39 12.80
C ASP A 61 21.57 -5.95 12.91
N ARG A 62 22.47 -6.88 13.29
CA ARG A 62 23.92 -6.60 13.38
C ARG A 62 24.52 -6.15 12.05
N LEU A 63 24.00 -6.63 10.93
CA LEU A 63 24.48 -6.25 9.61
C LEU A 63 24.08 -4.82 9.23
N ASN A 64 22.99 -4.32 9.79
CA ASN A 64 22.52 -2.95 9.57
C ASN A 64 23.44 -1.91 10.21
N ASP A 65 24.23 -2.29 11.21
CA ASP A 65 25.16 -1.38 11.88
C ASP A 65 26.52 -1.24 11.14
N ILE A 66 26.80 -2.13 10.17
CA ILE A 66 28.04 -2.10 9.38
C ILE A 66 27.96 -0.96 8.34
N PRO A 67 28.88 0.03 8.37
CA PRO A 67 28.81 1.20 7.48
C PRO A 67 28.79 0.88 5.99
N GLU A 68 29.55 -0.14 5.57
CA GLU A 68 29.63 -0.58 4.17
C GLU A 68 28.31 -1.19 3.70
N VAL A 69 27.67 -2.02 4.53
CA VAL A 69 26.35 -2.64 4.26
C VAL A 69 25.28 -1.56 4.21
N LYS A 70 25.29 -0.63 5.15
CA LYS A 70 24.36 0.51 5.19
C LYS A 70 24.45 1.36 3.93
N THR A 71 25.66 1.68 3.48
CA THR A 71 25.88 2.46 2.26
C THR A 71 25.38 1.72 1.03
N TRP A 72 25.68 0.42 0.91
CA TRP A 72 25.22 -0.42 -0.19
C TRP A 72 23.69 -0.51 -0.24
N LEU A 73 23.03 -0.75 0.90
CA LEU A 73 21.56 -0.79 0.97
C LEU A 73 20.93 0.54 0.52
N GLN A 74 21.52 1.67 0.91
CA GLN A 74 21.05 3.00 0.47
C GLN A 74 21.20 3.22 -1.04
N GLU A 75 22.25 2.70 -1.65
CA GLU A 75 22.44 2.77 -3.10
C GLU A 75 21.43 1.89 -3.82
N VAL A 76 21.20 0.66 -3.35
CA VAL A 76 20.16 -0.24 -3.89
C VAL A 76 18.78 0.38 -3.74
N GLU A 77 18.45 0.96 -2.60
CA GLU A 77 17.18 1.66 -2.34
C GLU A 77 16.95 2.80 -3.35
N LYS A 78 17.96 3.63 -3.63
CA LYS A 78 17.87 4.71 -4.64
C LYS A 78 17.62 4.16 -6.04
N ILE A 79 18.27 3.05 -6.41
CA ILE A 79 18.08 2.39 -7.70
C ILE A 79 16.62 1.90 -7.82
N PHE A 80 16.07 1.33 -6.75
CA PHE A 80 14.68 0.87 -6.72
C PHE A 80 13.69 2.03 -6.87
N TYR A 81 13.86 3.13 -6.11
CA TYR A 81 13.02 4.32 -6.26
C TYR A 81 13.08 4.90 -7.68
N SER A 82 14.28 5.03 -8.24
CA SER A 82 14.48 5.48 -9.61
C SER A 82 13.79 4.57 -10.61
N SER A 83 13.94 3.26 -10.47
CA SER A 83 13.32 2.27 -11.34
C SER A 83 11.79 2.22 -11.20
N PHE A 84 11.22 2.46 -10.02
CA PHE A 84 9.77 2.60 -9.85
C PHE A 84 9.26 3.90 -10.51
N ALA A 85 9.97 5.01 -10.32
CA ALA A 85 9.59 6.31 -10.87
C ALA A 85 9.64 6.35 -12.42
N THR A 86 10.57 5.61 -13.04
CA THR A 86 10.69 5.54 -14.50
C THR A 86 9.78 4.48 -15.15
N SER A 87 9.16 3.62 -14.34
CA SER A 87 8.20 2.60 -14.78
C SER A 87 6.75 3.10 -14.65
N ASN A 88 5.82 2.28 -15.10
CA ASN A 88 4.38 2.50 -14.91
C ASN A 88 3.82 1.89 -13.62
N PHE A 89 4.67 1.59 -12.63
CA PHE A 89 4.28 0.91 -11.40
C PHE A 89 3.15 1.64 -10.66
N TYR A 90 3.35 2.93 -10.37
CA TYR A 90 2.38 3.72 -9.63
C TYR A 90 1.03 3.84 -10.34
N ASP A 91 1.04 3.96 -11.68
CA ASP A 91 -0.19 4.02 -12.47
C ASP A 91 -0.98 2.71 -12.41
N GLN A 92 -0.28 1.57 -12.37
CA GLN A 92 -0.90 0.24 -12.31
C GLN A 92 -1.35 -0.16 -10.91
N MET A 93 -0.82 0.47 -9.86
CA MET A 93 -1.22 0.16 -8.49
C MET A 93 -2.62 0.66 -8.13
N LEU A 94 -3.09 1.77 -8.70
CA LEU A 94 -4.44 2.24 -8.43
C LEU A 94 -5.53 1.28 -8.94
N PRO A 95 -5.53 0.82 -10.21
CA PRO A 95 -6.45 -0.23 -10.66
C PRO A 95 -6.26 -1.54 -9.88
N TYR A 96 -5.04 -1.87 -9.47
CA TYR A 96 -4.76 -3.05 -8.65
C TYR A 96 -5.48 -2.99 -7.29
N PHE A 97 -5.44 -1.86 -6.59
CA PHE A 97 -6.18 -1.66 -5.35
C PHE A 97 -7.69 -1.69 -5.55
N ARG A 98 -8.20 -1.16 -6.66
CA ARG A 98 -9.63 -1.26 -7.00
C ARG A 98 -10.07 -2.72 -7.19
N LEU A 99 -9.24 -3.54 -7.82
CA LEU A 99 -9.54 -4.96 -8.01
C LEU A 99 -9.43 -5.75 -6.69
N GLY A 100 -8.45 -5.45 -5.85
CA GLY A 100 -8.33 -6.07 -4.54
C GLY A 100 -9.50 -5.74 -3.62
N ALA A 101 -9.90 -4.47 -3.55
CA ALA A 101 -11.00 -4.00 -2.70
C ALA A 101 -12.39 -4.25 -3.30
N GLY A 102 -12.53 -4.34 -4.63
CA GLY A 102 -13.77 -4.62 -5.35
C GLY A 102 -14.08 -6.12 -5.40
N PRO A 103 -13.63 -6.87 -6.40
CA PRO A 103 -13.87 -8.32 -6.49
C PRO A 103 -13.15 -9.15 -5.43
N GLY A 104 -12.05 -8.66 -4.83
CA GLY A 104 -11.34 -9.31 -3.73
C GLY A 104 -10.00 -9.93 -4.13
N THR A 105 -9.70 -10.04 -5.43
CA THR A 105 -8.45 -10.59 -5.94
C THR A 105 -7.92 -9.70 -7.06
N ALA A 106 -6.67 -9.32 -6.97
CA ALA A 106 -5.96 -8.55 -7.99
C ALA A 106 -4.69 -9.27 -8.40
N SER A 107 -4.34 -9.24 -9.67
CA SER A 107 -3.12 -9.86 -10.19
C SER A 107 -2.32 -8.86 -11.02
N MET A 108 -1.05 -8.68 -10.66
CA MET A 108 -0.09 -7.82 -11.35
C MET A 108 0.91 -8.68 -12.09
N TYR A 109 1.03 -8.50 -13.37
CA TYR A 109 2.08 -9.13 -14.18
C TYR A 109 3.26 -8.18 -14.33
N MET A 110 4.46 -8.70 -14.14
CA MET A 110 5.70 -7.95 -14.23
C MET A 110 6.61 -8.55 -15.30
N GLU A 111 6.96 -7.77 -16.31
CA GLU A 111 7.78 -8.15 -17.46
C GLU A 111 8.87 -7.11 -17.70
N GLU A 112 10.02 -7.55 -18.16
CA GLU A 112 11.06 -6.66 -18.66
C GLU A 112 10.80 -6.32 -20.12
N ASP A 113 10.82 -5.03 -20.44
CA ASP A 113 10.79 -4.57 -21.83
C ASP A 113 12.21 -4.44 -22.35
N ILE A 114 12.57 -5.39 -23.20
CA ILE A 114 13.91 -5.50 -23.79
C ILE A 114 14.25 -4.25 -24.64
N TYR A 115 13.25 -3.56 -25.21
CA TYR A 115 13.47 -2.39 -26.09
C TYR A 115 13.77 -1.12 -25.30
N THR A 116 13.11 -0.97 -24.16
CA THR A 116 13.24 0.26 -23.35
C THR A 116 14.08 0.08 -22.10
N ASP A 117 14.55 -1.13 -21.84
CA ASP A 117 15.31 -1.51 -20.64
C ASP A 117 14.59 -1.11 -19.33
N ARG A 118 13.24 -1.24 -19.34
CA ARG A 118 12.35 -0.90 -18.23
C ARG A 118 11.57 -2.12 -17.78
N ILE A 119 11.23 -2.12 -16.51
CA ILE A 119 10.27 -3.09 -15.97
C ILE A 119 8.87 -2.52 -16.19
N VAL A 120 8.03 -3.30 -16.86
CA VAL A 120 6.63 -2.95 -17.16
C VAL A 120 5.70 -3.76 -16.27
N TYR A 121 4.80 -3.06 -15.63
CA TYR A 121 3.75 -3.63 -14.78
C TYR A 121 2.42 -3.60 -15.52
N SER A 122 1.63 -4.65 -15.38
CA SER A 122 0.32 -4.74 -16.01
C SER A 122 -0.67 -5.35 -15.04
N CYS A 123 -1.58 -4.53 -14.52
CA CYS A 123 -2.71 -5.00 -13.75
C CYS A 123 -3.68 -5.75 -14.67
N ARG A 124 -3.95 -7.02 -14.37
CA ARG A 124 -4.76 -7.88 -15.22
C ARG A 124 -6.21 -7.88 -14.80
N HIS A 125 -7.10 -7.96 -15.79
CA HIS A 125 -8.53 -8.05 -15.54
C HIS A 125 -8.86 -9.38 -14.85
N PRO A 126 -9.73 -9.41 -13.81
CA PRO A 126 -10.04 -10.63 -13.07
C PRO A 126 -10.62 -11.76 -13.92
N ARG A 127 -11.37 -11.43 -15.00
CA ARG A 127 -11.92 -12.42 -15.92
C ARG A 127 -10.87 -13.21 -16.69
N GLU A 128 -9.67 -12.60 -16.86
CA GLU A 128 -8.61 -13.21 -17.63
C GLU A 128 -7.76 -14.17 -16.79
N ILE A 129 -7.84 -14.06 -15.45
CA ILE A 129 -6.90 -14.69 -14.52
C ILE A 129 -7.56 -15.81 -13.74
N TYR A 130 -6.97 -16.99 -13.85
CA TYR A 130 -7.30 -18.18 -13.07
C TYR A 130 -6.07 -18.56 -12.24
N ILE A 131 -6.26 -18.73 -10.94
CA ILE A 131 -5.16 -18.98 -10.00
C ILE A 131 -5.32 -20.34 -9.32
N ALA A 132 -4.18 -20.96 -9.01
CA ALA A 132 -4.13 -22.13 -8.14
C ALA A 132 -3.03 -21.94 -7.07
N GLU A 133 -3.16 -22.68 -5.99
CA GLU A 133 -2.30 -22.59 -4.81
C GLU A 133 -1.45 -23.84 -4.64
N ASN A 134 -0.29 -23.66 -4.03
CA ASN A 134 0.52 -24.74 -3.52
C ASN A 134 -0.05 -25.29 -2.19
N ILE A 135 0.61 -26.31 -1.64
CA ILE A 135 0.24 -26.95 -0.34
C ILE A 135 0.30 -26.00 0.85
N HIS A 136 0.97 -24.85 0.72
CA HIS A 136 1.09 -23.82 1.75
C HIS A 136 0.06 -22.70 1.60
N GLY A 137 -0.79 -22.77 0.56
CA GLY A 137 -1.82 -21.76 0.28
C GLY A 137 -1.29 -20.49 -0.39
N GLU A 138 -0.10 -20.56 -1.00
CA GLU A 138 0.50 -19.50 -1.80
C GLU A 138 0.14 -19.70 -3.27
N VAL A 139 -0.12 -18.61 -3.99
CA VAL A 139 -0.41 -18.67 -5.43
C VAL A 139 0.88 -18.93 -6.19
N ASP A 140 1.03 -20.13 -6.75
CA ASP A 140 2.18 -20.55 -7.53
C ASP A 140 1.84 -20.82 -9.01
N THR A 141 0.57 -20.85 -9.34
CA THR A 141 0.09 -21.17 -10.69
C THR A 141 -0.92 -20.13 -11.13
N VAL A 142 -0.69 -19.57 -12.32
CA VAL A 142 -1.58 -18.59 -12.94
C VAL A 142 -1.80 -18.94 -14.41
N PHE A 143 -3.07 -19.01 -14.78
CA PHE A 143 -3.49 -19.10 -16.18
C PHE A 143 -4.15 -17.79 -16.56
N ARG A 144 -3.74 -17.20 -17.67
CA ARG A 144 -4.34 -16.01 -18.24
C ARG A 144 -4.95 -16.34 -19.58
N ASN A 145 -6.26 -16.19 -19.69
CA ASN A 145 -6.99 -16.28 -20.96
C ASN A 145 -7.33 -14.87 -21.46
N TYR A 146 -6.87 -14.50 -22.65
CA TYR A 146 -6.99 -13.15 -23.18
C TYR A 146 -7.00 -13.12 -24.70
N GLN A 147 -7.49 -12.04 -25.26
CA GLN A 147 -7.50 -11.80 -26.70
C GLN A 147 -6.30 -10.94 -27.12
N MET A 148 -5.78 -11.23 -28.30
CA MET A 148 -4.70 -10.49 -28.93
C MET A 148 -4.93 -10.38 -30.42
N THR A 149 -4.65 -9.20 -31.00
CA THR A 149 -4.77 -9.01 -32.46
C THR A 149 -3.76 -9.84 -33.22
N ALA A 150 -4.10 -10.26 -34.44
CA ALA A 150 -3.21 -11.04 -35.31
C ALA A 150 -1.84 -10.37 -35.47
N ARG A 151 -1.82 -9.06 -35.68
CA ARG A 151 -0.58 -8.27 -35.80
C ARG A 151 0.31 -8.41 -34.55
N ASN A 152 -0.26 -8.17 -33.36
CA ASN A 152 0.47 -8.22 -32.10
C ASN A 152 0.95 -9.65 -31.78
N ALA A 153 0.16 -10.67 -32.17
CA ALA A 153 0.55 -12.07 -32.02
C ALA A 153 1.79 -12.42 -32.85
N VAL A 154 1.84 -12.00 -34.11
CA VAL A 154 3.00 -12.20 -34.99
C VAL A 154 4.21 -11.42 -34.50
N GLU A 155 4.02 -10.19 -34.01
CA GLU A 155 5.10 -9.37 -33.44
C GLU A 155 5.70 -10.03 -32.19
N LYS A 156 4.86 -10.56 -31.29
CA LYS A 156 5.29 -11.15 -30.00
C LYS A 156 5.90 -12.54 -30.16
N PHE A 157 5.33 -13.39 -30.99
CA PHE A 157 5.70 -14.81 -31.08
C PHE A 157 6.49 -15.15 -32.35
N GLY A 158 6.44 -14.31 -33.37
CA GLY A 158 7.00 -14.58 -34.69
C GLY A 158 6.03 -15.36 -35.58
N ALA A 159 6.08 -15.12 -36.89
CA ALA A 159 5.17 -15.71 -37.88
C ALA A 159 5.23 -17.27 -37.95
N ALA A 160 6.37 -17.88 -37.60
CA ALA A 160 6.52 -19.33 -37.60
C ALA A 160 5.80 -20.04 -36.44
N ASN A 161 5.60 -19.35 -35.33
CA ASN A 161 5.10 -19.92 -34.08
C ASN A 161 3.58 -19.73 -33.90
N VAL A 162 2.93 -18.92 -34.75
CA VAL A 162 1.49 -18.72 -34.75
C VAL A 162 0.80 -19.62 -35.77
N SER A 163 -0.52 -19.78 -35.69
CA SER A 163 -1.29 -20.56 -36.66
C SER A 163 -1.28 -19.90 -38.05
N ASP A 164 -1.57 -20.69 -39.07
CA ASP A 164 -1.63 -20.21 -40.44
C ASP A 164 -2.72 -19.14 -40.61
N GLN A 165 -3.82 -19.27 -39.89
CA GLN A 165 -4.90 -18.30 -39.88
C GLN A 165 -4.43 -16.96 -39.31
N ILE A 166 -3.79 -16.96 -38.13
CA ILE A 166 -3.27 -15.72 -37.51
C ILE A 166 -2.24 -15.06 -38.42
N ARG A 167 -1.36 -15.85 -39.03
CA ARG A 167 -0.31 -15.35 -39.95
C ARG A 167 -0.92 -14.68 -41.20
N ASN A 168 -1.94 -15.30 -41.79
CA ASN A 168 -2.62 -14.77 -42.96
C ASN A 168 -3.38 -13.48 -42.60
N ASP A 169 -4.15 -13.49 -41.52
CA ASP A 169 -4.90 -12.33 -41.04
C ASP A 169 -3.95 -11.16 -40.66
N ALA A 170 -2.77 -11.43 -40.13
CA ALA A 170 -1.76 -10.41 -39.80
C ALA A 170 -1.13 -9.77 -41.04
N SER A 171 -1.06 -10.49 -42.17
CA SER A 171 -0.47 -9.98 -43.42
C SER A 171 -1.40 -9.03 -44.17
N GLU A 172 -2.71 -9.08 -43.94
CA GLU A 172 -3.70 -8.26 -44.58
C GLU A 172 -4.10 -7.07 -43.71
N ALA A 173 -4.00 -5.85 -44.22
CA ALA A 173 -4.31 -4.63 -43.46
C ALA A 173 -5.73 -4.62 -42.88
N ARG A 174 -6.69 -5.25 -43.55
CA ARG A 174 -8.10 -5.29 -43.14
C ARG A 174 -8.36 -6.24 -41.96
N THR A 175 -7.64 -7.35 -41.88
CA THR A 175 -7.83 -8.40 -40.88
C THR A 175 -6.75 -8.42 -39.81
N SER A 176 -5.70 -7.58 -39.95
CA SER A 176 -4.58 -7.50 -39.01
C SER A 176 -4.98 -7.15 -37.56
N LEU A 177 -6.12 -6.49 -37.38
CA LEU A 177 -6.69 -6.15 -36.07
C LEU A 177 -7.70 -7.18 -35.56
N LYS A 178 -7.94 -8.28 -36.29
CA LYS A 178 -8.79 -9.37 -35.82
C LYS A 178 -8.19 -10.01 -34.58
N GLU A 179 -8.99 -10.25 -33.57
CA GLU A 179 -8.60 -10.80 -32.30
C GLU A 179 -8.67 -12.31 -32.28
N PHE A 180 -7.70 -12.91 -31.62
CA PHE A 180 -7.55 -14.35 -31.39
C PHE A 180 -7.34 -14.61 -29.92
N GLU A 181 -7.88 -15.72 -29.43
CA GLU A 181 -7.77 -16.15 -28.05
C GLU A 181 -6.42 -16.82 -27.77
N PHE A 182 -5.76 -16.41 -26.69
CA PHE A 182 -4.49 -16.96 -26.21
C PHE A 182 -4.58 -17.32 -24.74
N LEU A 183 -3.98 -18.45 -24.40
CA LEU A 183 -3.75 -18.87 -23.03
C LEU A 183 -2.27 -18.70 -22.67
N HIS A 184 -1.98 -17.96 -21.62
CA HIS A 184 -0.67 -17.92 -21.00
C HIS A 184 -0.71 -18.67 -19.68
N ALA A 185 0.04 -19.76 -19.57
CA ALA A 185 0.14 -20.58 -18.38
C ALA A 185 1.51 -20.37 -17.71
N VAL A 186 1.49 -20.04 -16.42
CA VAL A 186 2.68 -19.98 -15.56
C VAL A 186 2.47 -20.90 -14.37
N PHE A 187 3.34 -21.88 -14.21
CA PHE A 187 3.26 -22.89 -13.15
C PHE A 187 4.64 -23.41 -12.76
N PRO A 188 4.83 -23.94 -11.54
CA PRO A 188 6.12 -24.49 -11.10
C PRO A 188 6.48 -25.73 -11.90
N ARG A 189 7.76 -25.84 -12.30
CA ARG A 189 8.31 -27.02 -12.99
C ARG A 189 8.75 -28.07 -12.00
N THR A 190 8.28 -29.29 -12.18
CA THR A 190 8.68 -30.46 -11.40
C THR A 190 9.83 -31.24 -12.02
N ASP A 191 10.03 -31.11 -13.33
CA ASP A 191 10.98 -31.84 -14.17
C ASP A 191 12.24 -31.02 -14.53
N ARG A 192 12.56 -30.01 -13.72
CA ARG A 192 13.67 -29.10 -13.94
C ARG A 192 15.04 -29.77 -13.79
N ASP A 193 15.91 -29.63 -14.80
CA ASP A 193 17.33 -29.94 -14.68
C ASP A 193 18.14 -28.68 -14.31
N ILE A 194 18.60 -28.64 -13.05
CA ILE A 194 19.32 -27.48 -12.49
C ILE A 194 20.68 -27.26 -13.18
N LYS A 195 21.23 -28.29 -13.82
CA LYS A 195 22.55 -28.24 -14.50
C LYS A 195 22.53 -27.43 -15.80
N PHE A 196 21.37 -27.28 -16.41
CA PHE A 196 21.23 -26.58 -17.68
C PHE A 196 20.38 -25.31 -17.52
N PRO A 197 21.00 -24.14 -17.35
CA PRO A 197 20.28 -22.87 -17.10
C PRO A 197 19.70 -22.32 -18.42
N THR A 198 18.86 -23.09 -19.10
CA THR A 198 18.11 -22.62 -20.27
C THR A 198 16.78 -22.03 -19.87
N ALA A 199 16.18 -21.22 -20.76
CA ALA A 199 14.85 -20.63 -20.51
C ALA A 199 13.79 -21.71 -20.22
N GLU A 200 13.96 -22.91 -20.78
CA GLU A 200 13.06 -24.05 -20.58
C GLU A 200 13.27 -24.79 -19.25
N ASN A 201 14.37 -24.52 -18.53
CA ASN A 201 14.73 -25.18 -17.27
C ASN A 201 14.61 -24.22 -16.05
N LYS A 202 14.04 -23.03 -16.23
CA LYS A 202 13.77 -22.11 -15.13
C LYS A 202 12.68 -22.65 -14.18
N ARG A 203 12.64 -22.13 -12.94
CA ARG A 203 11.78 -22.63 -11.86
C ARG A 203 10.29 -22.63 -12.23
N PHE A 204 9.81 -21.60 -12.89
CA PHE A 204 8.44 -21.51 -13.37
C PHE A 204 8.41 -21.69 -14.88
N ALA A 205 7.55 -22.57 -15.37
CA ALA A 205 7.26 -22.70 -16.79
C ALA A 205 6.43 -21.51 -17.25
N SER A 206 6.66 -21.03 -18.46
CA SER A 206 5.85 -20.04 -19.13
C SER A 206 5.47 -20.56 -20.51
N VAL A 207 4.21 -20.87 -20.71
CA VAL A 207 3.72 -21.48 -21.95
C VAL A 207 2.62 -20.61 -22.53
N TYR A 208 2.79 -20.20 -23.79
CA TYR A 208 1.76 -19.49 -24.55
C TYR A 208 1.14 -20.43 -25.58
N VAL A 209 -0.16 -20.49 -25.62
CA VAL A 209 -0.94 -21.32 -26.55
C VAL A 209 -1.98 -20.45 -27.24
N SER A 210 -2.06 -20.52 -28.58
CA SER A 210 -3.21 -19.97 -29.32
C SER A 210 -4.36 -20.96 -29.26
N VAL A 211 -5.55 -20.50 -28.85
CA VAL A 211 -6.76 -21.33 -28.81
C VAL A 211 -7.43 -21.24 -30.16
N GLU A 212 -7.43 -22.33 -30.92
CA GLU A 212 -8.04 -22.37 -32.25
C GLU A 212 -9.49 -22.88 -32.22
N ASP A 213 -9.76 -23.77 -31.27
CA ASP A 213 -11.07 -24.34 -31.04
C ASP A 213 -11.26 -24.62 -29.56
N SER A 214 -12.06 -23.78 -28.89
CA SER A 214 -12.34 -23.89 -27.47
C SER A 214 -13.16 -25.12 -27.09
N GLU A 215 -14.03 -25.62 -27.99
CA GLU A 215 -14.86 -26.81 -27.74
C GLU A 215 -14.02 -28.09 -27.76
N HIS A 216 -13.03 -28.18 -28.65
CA HIS A 216 -12.17 -29.35 -28.79
C HIS A 216 -10.79 -29.19 -28.15
N LEU A 217 -10.54 -28.11 -27.45
CA LEU A 217 -9.24 -27.79 -26.81
C LEU A 217 -8.05 -27.88 -27.80
N LYS A 218 -8.27 -27.55 -29.04
CA LYS A 218 -7.22 -27.49 -30.04
C LYS A 218 -6.49 -26.15 -29.98
N GLY A 219 -5.19 -26.18 -29.95
CA GLY A 219 -4.36 -24.99 -29.96
C GLY A 219 -2.94 -25.28 -30.41
N LYS A 220 -2.24 -24.24 -30.82
CA LYS A 220 -0.82 -24.31 -31.18
C LYS A 220 0.01 -23.65 -30.08
N VAL A 221 1.04 -24.32 -29.63
CA VAL A 221 2.02 -23.72 -28.70
C VAL A 221 2.80 -22.66 -29.44
N ALA A 222 2.62 -21.41 -29.02
CA ALA A 222 3.27 -20.25 -29.61
C ALA A 222 4.64 -19.98 -29.01
N ARG A 223 4.83 -20.26 -27.71
CA ARG A 223 6.12 -20.07 -27.03
C ARG A 223 6.19 -20.91 -25.76
N ILE A 224 7.34 -21.55 -25.54
CA ILE A 224 7.72 -22.17 -24.27
C ILE A 224 8.95 -21.41 -23.75
N SER A 225 8.87 -20.96 -22.51
CA SER A 225 9.96 -20.28 -21.81
C SER A 225 9.83 -20.53 -20.31
N GLY A 226 10.52 -19.77 -19.48
CA GLY A 226 10.39 -19.87 -18.03
C GLY A 226 10.86 -18.62 -17.32
N TYR A 227 10.55 -18.56 -16.03
CA TYR A 227 10.96 -17.52 -15.11
C TYR A 227 11.62 -18.15 -13.88
N ASP A 228 12.62 -17.49 -13.33
CA ASP A 228 13.22 -17.90 -12.06
C ASP A 228 12.28 -17.58 -10.89
N ASP A 229 11.60 -16.45 -10.98
CA ASP A 229 10.61 -16.00 -10.00
C ASP A 229 9.23 -15.91 -10.62
N MET A 230 8.19 -16.03 -9.80
CA MET A 230 6.80 -15.88 -10.25
C MET A 230 6.56 -14.47 -10.83
N PRO A 231 6.17 -14.35 -12.12
CA PRO A 231 5.97 -13.05 -12.76
C PRO A 231 4.65 -12.40 -12.40
N TYR A 232 3.77 -13.10 -11.71
CA TYR A 232 2.47 -12.62 -11.24
C TYR A 232 2.50 -12.42 -9.74
N ALA A 233 2.25 -11.20 -9.28
CA ALA A 233 1.97 -10.88 -7.89
C ALA A 233 0.45 -10.82 -7.71
N THR A 234 -0.11 -11.81 -7.01
CA THR A 234 -1.56 -11.95 -6.86
C THR A 234 -1.97 -11.73 -5.41
N TRP A 235 -2.63 -10.61 -5.18
CA TRP A 235 -3.11 -10.21 -3.86
C TRP A 235 -4.58 -10.58 -3.66
N ARG A 236 -4.86 -11.15 -2.49
CA ARG A 236 -6.20 -11.47 -2.00
C ARG A 236 -6.48 -10.64 -0.76
N TRP A 237 -7.53 -9.85 -0.78
CA TRP A 237 -7.88 -8.96 0.33
C TRP A 237 -8.04 -9.72 1.65
N ALA A 238 -8.92 -10.69 1.67
CA ALA A 238 -9.09 -11.65 2.76
C ALA A 238 -9.34 -13.04 2.15
N LYS A 239 -8.80 -14.09 2.75
CA LYS A 239 -8.95 -15.45 2.27
C LYS A 239 -9.65 -16.31 3.32
N ASN A 240 -10.70 -17.00 2.91
CA ASN A 240 -11.28 -18.07 3.70
C ASN A 240 -10.53 -19.40 3.47
N SER A 241 -10.53 -20.28 4.46
CA SER A 241 -9.75 -21.53 4.42
C SER A 241 -10.07 -22.44 3.23
N ASN A 242 -11.29 -22.38 2.69
CA ASN A 242 -11.75 -23.25 1.61
C ASN A 242 -11.81 -22.55 0.24
N GLU A 243 -11.34 -21.31 0.16
CA GLU A 243 -11.41 -20.51 -1.07
C GLU A 243 -10.02 -20.17 -1.56
N VAL A 244 -9.80 -20.27 -2.87
CA VAL A 244 -8.55 -19.87 -3.52
C VAL A 244 -8.53 -18.35 -3.75
N TYR A 245 -9.69 -17.79 -4.15
CA TYR A 245 -9.84 -16.36 -4.40
C TYR A 245 -10.16 -15.59 -3.12
N GLY A 246 -9.72 -14.35 -3.07
CA GLY A 246 -9.98 -13.45 -1.95
C GLY A 246 -11.41 -12.91 -1.92
N ARG A 247 -11.85 -12.53 -0.72
CA ARG A 247 -13.07 -11.76 -0.48
C ARG A 247 -12.73 -10.37 0.00
N SER A 248 -13.54 -9.39 -0.39
CA SER A 248 -13.30 -7.97 -0.14
C SER A 248 -14.43 -7.35 0.67
N PRO A 249 -14.27 -6.12 1.15
CA PRO A 249 -15.35 -5.34 1.77
C PRO A 249 -16.62 -5.27 0.90
N THR A 250 -16.46 -5.33 -0.43
CA THR A 250 -17.60 -5.34 -1.35
C THR A 250 -18.46 -6.59 -1.20
N TRP A 251 -17.86 -7.75 -0.90
CA TRP A 251 -18.61 -8.98 -0.64
C TRP A 251 -19.42 -8.88 0.65
N ASP A 252 -18.85 -8.27 1.69
CA ASP A 252 -19.52 -8.09 2.97
C ASP A 252 -20.67 -7.07 2.85
N ALA A 253 -20.46 -5.98 2.09
CA ALA A 253 -21.46 -4.97 1.83
C ALA A 253 -22.47 -5.33 0.72
N TYR A 254 -22.32 -6.48 0.05
CA TYR A 254 -23.07 -6.79 -1.19
C TYR A 254 -24.59 -6.69 -1.06
N TYR A 255 -25.13 -7.22 0.02
CA TYR A 255 -26.59 -7.19 0.25
C TYR A 255 -27.09 -5.76 0.53
N ASP A 256 -26.31 -4.95 1.24
CA ASP A 256 -26.65 -3.56 1.51
C ASP A 256 -26.53 -2.70 0.25
N ILE A 257 -25.51 -2.94 -0.58
CA ILE A 257 -25.34 -2.31 -1.91
C ILE A 257 -26.55 -2.60 -2.80
N ARG A 258 -26.96 -3.84 -2.87
CA ARG A 258 -28.12 -4.24 -3.66
C ARG A 258 -29.41 -3.61 -3.13
N ALA A 259 -29.61 -3.62 -1.81
CA ALA A 259 -30.77 -3.02 -1.17
C ALA A 259 -30.82 -1.50 -1.39
N ALA A 260 -29.69 -0.78 -1.26
CA ALA A 260 -29.59 0.65 -1.53
C ALA A 260 -29.90 0.98 -3.00
N ASN A 261 -29.37 0.19 -3.94
CA ASN A 261 -29.62 0.38 -5.36
C ASN A 261 -31.10 0.19 -5.73
N GLU A 262 -31.78 -0.83 -5.17
CA GLU A 262 -33.21 -1.05 -5.40
C GLU A 262 -34.08 0.04 -4.71
N ALA A 263 -33.68 0.50 -3.53
CA ALA A 263 -34.37 1.59 -2.85
C ALA A 263 -34.25 2.90 -3.63
N GLU A 264 -33.06 3.25 -4.14
CA GLU A 264 -32.86 4.46 -4.97
C GLU A 264 -33.66 4.40 -6.26
N LYS A 265 -33.69 3.22 -6.92
CA LYS A 265 -34.55 2.99 -8.09
C LYS A 265 -36.02 3.23 -7.75
N GLY A 266 -36.49 2.68 -6.62
CA GLY A 266 -37.85 2.87 -6.15
C GLY A 266 -38.18 4.35 -5.87
N LEU A 267 -37.25 5.08 -5.21
CA LEU A 267 -37.38 6.51 -4.94
C LEU A 267 -37.43 7.34 -6.23
N THR A 268 -36.58 7.02 -7.20
CA THR A 268 -36.57 7.69 -8.52
C THR A 268 -37.92 7.50 -9.22
N MET A 269 -38.42 6.27 -9.26
CA MET A 269 -39.77 5.97 -9.84
C MET A 269 -40.89 6.69 -9.07
N ALA A 270 -40.80 6.73 -7.74
CA ALA A 270 -41.76 7.43 -6.90
C ALA A 270 -41.77 8.94 -7.14
N ALA A 271 -40.55 9.53 -7.30
CA ALA A 271 -40.39 10.93 -7.65
C ALA A 271 -40.99 11.24 -9.03
N GLU A 272 -40.73 10.40 -10.03
CA GLU A 272 -41.35 10.51 -11.37
C GLU A 272 -42.89 10.46 -11.30
N LEU A 273 -43.44 9.49 -10.55
CA LEU A 273 -44.89 9.38 -10.33
C LEU A 273 -45.44 10.57 -9.53
N SER A 274 -44.64 11.22 -8.68
CA SER A 274 -45.09 12.41 -7.94
C SER A 274 -45.05 13.67 -8.80
N ILE A 275 -44.10 13.78 -9.72
CA ILE A 275 -43.99 14.91 -10.67
C ILE A 275 -45.06 14.78 -11.78
N ASN A 276 -45.22 13.57 -12.32
CA ASN A 276 -46.17 13.25 -13.36
C ASN A 276 -47.11 12.12 -12.91
N PRO A 277 -48.04 12.39 -11.99
CA PRO A 277 -48.91 11.35 -11.46
C PRO A 277 -49.82 10.80 -12.53
N PRO A 278 -50.06 9.49 -12.55
CA PRO A 278 -51.10 8.92 -13.37
C PRO A 278 -52.47 9.51 -13.00
N LEU A 279 -53.27 9.80 -13.96
CA LEU A 279 -54.57 10.43 -13.74
C LEU A 279 -55.68 9.39 -13.84
N ASN A 280 -56.60 9.51 -12.90
CA ASN A 280 -57.87 8.81 -12.98
C ASN A 280 -58.80 9.63 -13.86
N VAL A 281 -58.98 9.21 -15.09
CA VAL A 281 -59.84 9.88 -16.07
C VAL A 281 -61.12 9.07 -16.22
N PRO A 282 -62.29 9.69 -16.05
CA PRO A 282 -63.55 9.04 -16.33
C PRO A 282 -63.61 8.60 -17.80
N SER A 283 -64.19 7.42 -18.06
CA SER A 283 -64.22 6.80 -19.40
C SER A 283 -64.84 7.68 -20.51
N GLY A 284 -65.68 8.64 -20.13
CA GLY A 284 -66.28 9.57 -21.10
C GLY A 284 -65.40 10.79 -21.45
N LEU A 285 -64.23 10.98 -20.82
CA LEU A 285 -63.33 12.14 -21.03
C LEU A 285 -61.94 11.73 -21.51
N ALA A 286 -61.73 10.48 -21.87
CA ALA A 286 -60.39 9.93 -22.14
C ALA A 286 -59.63 10.66 -23.26
N ASP A 287 -60.35 11.14 -24.30
CA ASP A 287 -59.74 11.79 -25.47
C ASP A 287 -59.60 13.34 -25.34
N ASP A 288 -60.20 13.95 -24.31
CA ASP A 288 -60.28 15.41 -24.19
C ASP A 288 -59.44 16.01 -23.06
N VAL A 289 -58.62 15.22 -22.36
CA VAL A 289 -57.82 15.69 -21.22
C VAL A 289 -56.56 16.44 -21.68
N ARG A 290 -56.41 17.69 -21.22
CA ARG A 290 -55.23 18.56 -21.49
C ARG A 290 -54.14 18.36 -20.44
N TRP A 291 -53.02 17.77 -20.84
CA TRP A 291 -51.90 17.31 -19.99
C TRP A 291 -50.76 18.33 -19.83
N PHE A 292 -50.91 19.54 -20.36
CA PHE A 292 -49.87 20.56 -20.31
C PHE A 292 -50.08 21.57 -19.18
N PRO A 293 -49.03 22.23 -18.69
CA PRO A 293 -49.16 23.28 -17.67
C PRO A 293 -50.20 24.33 -18.07
N ARG A 294 -51.10 24.65 -17.16
CA ARG A 294 -52.25 25.55 -17.38
C ARG A 294 -53.29 25.01 -18.37
N GLY A 295 -53.33 23.71 -18.67
CA GLY A 295 -54.41 23.08 -19.40
C GLY A 295 -55.72 23.13 -18.59
N GLU A 296 -56.75 23.75 -19.14
CA GLU A 296 -58.09 23.82 -18.51
C GLU A 296 -58.91 22.60 -18.97
N ASN A 297 -59.34 21.77 -18.02
CA ASN A 297 -60.20 20.64 -18.21
C ASN A 297 -61.58 20.96 -17.63
N TYR A 298 -62.58 21.04 -18.50
CA TYR A 298 -63.94 21.35 -18.11
C TYR A 298 -64.75 20.06 -17.89
N TYR A 299 -65.55 20.02 -16.84
CA TYR A 299 -66.41 18.89 -16.53
C TYR A 299 -67.83 19.38 -16.13
N SER A 300 -68.83 18.63 -16.50
CA SER A 300 -70.24 18.96 -16.26
C SER A 300 -70.84 18.34 -14.99
N GLU A 301 -70.25 17.24 -14.52
CA GLU A 301 -70.76 16.49 -13.36
C GLU A 301 -69.64 16.27 -12.34
N LYS A 302 -69.96 16.28 -11.01
CA LYS A 302 -68.98 16.13 -9.94
C LYS A 302 -68.21 14.81 -9.96
N ASP A 303 -68.78 13.78 -10.51
CA ASP A 303 -68.16 12.46 -10.58
C ASP A 303 -67.18 12.29 -11.79
N LEU A 304 -67.19 13.28 -12.71
CA LEU A 304 -66.31 13.31 -13.89
C LEU A 304 -65.03 14.08 -13.69
N ILE A 305 -64.57 14.30 -12.43
CA ILE A 305 -63.37 15.02 -12.14
C ILE A 305 -62.14 14.18 -12.42
N VAL A 306 -61.21 14.74 -13.21
CA VAL A 306 -59.84 14.17 -13.39
C VAL A 306 -59.06 14.36 -12.10
N ARG A 307 -58.61 13.29 -11.50
CA ARG A 307 -57.82 13.33 -10.25
C ARG A 307 -56.49 12.63 -10.40
N ALA A 308 -55.43 13.22 -9.85
CA ALA A 308 -54.17 12.52 -9.72
C ALA A 308 -54.34 11.27 -8.84
N ALA A 309 -53.79 10.14 -9.25
CA ALA A 309 -53.72 8.97 -8.38
C ALA A 309 -52.79 9.27 -7.21
N HIS A 310 -53.29 9.09 -5.99
CA HIS A 310 -52.46 9.30 -4.80
C HIS A 310 -51.62 8.05 -4.56
N THR A 311 -50.29 8.19 -4.55
CA THR A 311 -49.37 7.05 -4.43
C THR A 311 -49.12 6.65 -2.97
N GLY A 312 -49.48 7.50 -2.00
CA GLY A 312 -49.37 7.21 -0.55
C GLY A 312 -47.93 6.93 -0.07
N ILE A 313 -46.92 7.42 -0.79
CA ILE A 313 -45.50 7.15 -0.48
C ILE A 313 -45.06 8.06 0.67
N ASP A 314 -44.45 7.47 1.71
CA ASP A 314 -43.81 8.20 2.82
C ASP A 314 -42.32 8.40 2.49
N TYR A 315 -42.00 9.53 1.82
CA TYR A 315 -40.66 9.87 1.41
C TYR A 315 -39.66 9.99 2.59
N PRO A 316 -39.98 10.63 3.76
CA PRO A 316 -39.05 10.73 4.87
C PRO A 316 -38.55 9.38 5.37
N ILE A 317 -39.42 8.39 5.52
CA ILE A 317 -39.05 7.04 5.97
C ILE A 317 -38.15 6.35 4.93
N ALA A 318 -38.48 6.49 3.64
CA ALA A 318 -37.69 5.90 2.56
C ALA A 318 -36.28 6.52 2.48
N ILE A 319 -36.16 7.83 2.62
CA ILE A 319 -34.87 8.55 2.64
C ILE A 319 -34.03 8.12 3.86
N ASP A 320 -34.62 8.09 5.07
CA ASP A 320 -33.89 7.66 6.28
C ASP A 320 -33.37 6.22 6.15
N HIS A 321 -34.17 5.33 5.60
CA HIS A 321 -33.76 3.96 5.35
C HIS A 321 -32.58 3.89 4.37
N MET A 322 -32.62 4.66 3.30
CA MET A 322 -31.58 4.71 2.29
C MET A 322 -30.27 5.31 2.85
N GLU A 323 -30.35 6.44 3.59
CA GLU A 323 -29.19 7.04 4.24
C GLU A 323 -28.52 6.10 5.24
N ARG A 324 -29.31 5.32 5.97
CA ARG A 324 -28.79 4.29 6.87
C ARG A 324 -28.03 3.20 6.10
N LYS A 325 -28.53 2.75 4.94
CA LYS A 325 -27.84 1.79 4.08
C LYS A 325 -26.55 2.36 3.51
N ARG A 326 -26.55 3.62 3.06
CA ARG A 326 -25.34 4.31 2.59
C ARG A 326 -24.26 4.38 3.66
N LYS A 327 -24.60 4.73 4.89
CA LYS A 327 -23.65 4.75 6.02
C LYS A 327 -23.07 3.38 6.33
N ILE A 328 -23.86 2.30 6.23
CA ILE A 328 -23.37 0.94 6.40
C ILE A 328 -22.37 0.59 5.29
N ILE A 329 -22.68 0.93 4.03
CA ILE A 329 -21.77 0.73 2.90
C ILE A 329 -20.47 1.50 3.13
N GLU A 330 -20.53 2.79 3.46
CA GLU A 330 -19.37 3.62 3.74
C GLU A 330 -18.51 3.05 4.88
N ALA A 331 -19.13 2.51 5.92
CA ALA A 331 -18.43 1.87 7.03
C ALA A 331 -17.64 0.63 6.58
N HIS A 332 -18.20 -0.22 5.70
CA HIS A 332 -17.49 -1.37 5.15
C HIS A 332 -16.24 -0.98 4.33
N TYR A 333 -16.29 0.14 3.61
CA TYR A 333 -15.15 0.68 2.87
C TYR A 333 -14.25 1.60 3.68
N MET A 334 -14.51 1.76 4.98
CA MET A 334 -13.71 2.60 5.89
C MET A 334 -13.59 4.06 5.41
N VAL A 335 -14.65 4.59 4.80
CA VAL A 335 -14.69 5.95 4.24
C VAL A 335 -14.30 6.99 5.29
N ASP A 336 -14.88 6.93 6.49
CA ASP A 336 -14.56 7.83 7.60
C ASP A 336 -13.09 7.84 7.99
N PHE A 337 -12.41 6.69 7.86
CA PHE A 337 -10.98 6.58 8.16
C PHE A 337 -10.14 7.41 7.18
N PHE A 338 -10.37 7.25 5.88
CA PHE A 338 -9.61 7.98 4.87
C PHE A 338 -9.96 9.46 4.83
N LEU A 339 -11.22 9.83 5.10
CA LEU A 339 -11.62 11.23 5.24
C LEU A 339 -10.95 11.88 6.45
N MET A 340 -10.87 11.19 7.58
CA MET A 340 -10.18 11.67 8.78
C MET A 340 -8.66 11.85 8.54
N LEU A 341 -8.03 10.97 7.76
CA LEU A 341 -6.62 11.12 7.37
C LEU A 341 -6.41 12.35 6.46
N ALA A 342 -7.38 12.65 5.60
CA ALA A 342 -7.32 13.77 4.66
C ALA A 342 -7.68 15.14 5.30
N GLN A 343 -8.54 15.14 6.31
CA GLN A 343 -9.00 16.34 7.01
C GLN A 343 -8.27 16.49 8.33
N SER A 344 -7.43 17.51 8.44
CA SER A 344 -6.91 17.94 9.74
C SER A 344 -8.03 18.70 10.48
N GLU A 345 -8.85 17.99 11.24
CA GLU A 345 -9.92 18.61 12.01
C GLU A 345 -9.35 19.52 13.11
N ARG A 346 -9.73 20.79 13.04
CA ARG A 346 -9.32 21.85 13.98
C ARG A 346 -9.84 21.67 15.41
N GLN A 347 -10.67 20.67 15.69
CA GLN A 347 -11.35 20.47 16.97
C GLN A 347 -10.84 19.31 17.82
N MET A 348 -9.96 18.47 17.30
CA MET A 348 -9.40 17.33 18.04
C MET A 348 -7.98 17.63 18.48
N THR A 349 -7.59 17.12 19.65
CA THR A 349 -6.19 17.15 20.07
C THR A 349 -5.35 16.24 19.17
N ALA A 350 -4.10 16.62 18.92
CA ALA A 350 -3.18 15.82 18.10
C ALA A 350 -3.08 14.35 18.59
N ARG A 351 -3.19 14.14 19.90
CA ARG A 351 -3.15 12.82 20.53
C ARG A 351 -4.40 11.98 20.21
N GLU A 352 -5.61 12.56 20.31
CA GLU A 352 -6.85 11.85 19.95
C GLU A 352 -6.90 11.47 18.47
N VAL A 353 -6.36 12.31 17.60
CA VAL A 353 -6.25 12.00 16.16
C VAL A 353 -5.32 10.80 15.95
N ILE A 354 -4.17 10.78 16.59
CA ILE A 354 -3.19 9.68 16.49
C ILE A 354 -3.78 8.37 17.04
N GLU A 355 -4.45 8.38 18.18
CA GLU A 355 -5.07 7.21 18.78
C GLU A 355 -6.17 6.62 17.86
N LYS A 356 -7.08 7.45 17.36
CA LYS A 356 -8.12 7.00 16.41
C LYS A 356 -7.57 6.51 15.08
N GLN A 357 -6.50 7.16 14.57
CA GLN A 357 -5.81 6.70 13.37
C GLN A 357 -5.19 5.32 13.59
N GLY A 358 -4.55 5.10 14.73
CA GLY A 358 -3.94 3.82 15.10
C GLY A 358 -4.97 2.69 15.21
N GLU A 359 -6.10 2.91 15.89
CA GLU A 359 -7.17 1.91 16.03
C GLU A 359 -7.74 1.48 14.67
N LYS A 360 -8.06 2.46 13.82
CA LYS A 360 -8.60 2.17 12.48
C LYS A 360 -7.55 1.55 11.54
N ALA A 361 -6.28 1.96 11.66
CA ALA A 361 -5.17 1.35 10.92
C ALA A 361 -4.96 -0.11 11.34
N ALA A 362 -5.20 -0.47 12.60
CA ALA A 362 -5.13 -1.84 13.08
C ALA A 362 -6.16 -2.77 12.41
N ILE A 363 -7.35 -2.26 12.13
CA ILE A 363 -8.40 -3.01 11.41
C ILE A 363 -7.95 -3.35 9.98
N MET A 364 -7.19 -2.47 9.33
CA MET A 364 -6.61 -2.72 8.01
C MET A 364 -5.40 -3.68 8.04
N GLY A 365 -4.85 -3.96 9.22
CA GLY A 365 -3.64 -4.75 9.41
C GLY A 365 -3.60 -6.06 8.62
N PRO A 366 -4.62 -6.93 8.72
CA PRO A 366 -4.63 -8.20 7.99
C PRO A 366 -4.57 -8.05 6.47
N ALA A 367 -5.32 -7.09 5.90
CA ALA A 367 -5.32 -6.84 4.45
C ALA A 367 -3.99 -6.26 3.98
N VAL A 368 -3.38 -5.35 4.75
CA VAL A 368 -2.06 -4.76 4.47
C VAL A 368 -0.95 -5.80 4.61
N SER A 369 -0.99 -6.63 5.66
CA SER A 369 -0.02 -7.72 5.85
C SER A 369 -0.03 -8.68 4.67
N ARG A 370 -1.23 -9.03 4.18
CA ARG A 370 -1.39 -9.89 3.01
C ARG A 370 -0.96 -9.19 1.72
N LEU A 371 -1.19 -7.89 1.58
CA LEU A 371 -0.66 -7.10 0.47
C LEU A 371 0.87 -7.15 0.45
N ASN A 372 1.51 -7.00 1.60
CA ASN A 372 2.96 -7.08 1.70
C ASN A 372 3.48 -8.47 1.30
N SER A 373 2.90 -9.53 1.84
CA SER A 373 3.37 -10.90 1.59
C SER A 373 3.04 -11.44 0.20
N GLU A 374 1.85 -11.14 -0.33
CA GLU A 374 1.37 -11.70 -1.61
C GLU A 374 1.66 -10.80 -2.83
N CYS A 375 1.95 -9.49 -2.60
CA CYS A 375 2.18 -8.54 -3.69
C CYS A 375 3.53 -7.87 -3.59
N LEU A 376 3.76 -7.07 -2.55
CA LEU A 376 4.94 -6.19 -2.51
C LEU A 376 6.24 -6.98 -2.39
N ASN A 377 6.35 -7.93 -1.45
CA ASN A 377 7.56 -8.74 -1.31
C ASN A 377 7.90 -9.50 -2.62
N PRO A 378 6.96 -10.23 -3.27
CA PRO A 378 7.25 -10.86 -4.55
C PRO A 378 7.66 -9.88 -5.66
N ILE A 379 7.10 -8.66 -5.67
CA ILE A 379 7.51 -7.61 -6.62
C ILE A 379 8.93 -7.15 -6.33
N PHE A 380 9.29 -6.96 -5.06
CA PHE A 380 10.65 -6.57 -4.66
C PHE A 380 11.67 -7.65 -5.00
N ASP A 381 11.39 -8.92 -4.68
CA ASP A 381 12.28 -10.04 -4.94
C ASP A 381 12.54 -10.18 -6.45
N ARG A 382 11.47 -10.23 -7.24
CA ARG A 382 11.59 -10.31 -8.69
C ARG A 382 12.29 -9.09 -9.30
N LYS A 383 11.97 -7.89 -8.82
CA LYS A 383 12.63 -6.65 -9.27
C LYS A 383 14.11 -6.66 -8.94
N PHE A 384 14.48 -7.13 -7.76
CA PHE A 384 15.89 -7.27 -7.37
C PHE A 384 16.63 -8.18 -8.35
N ASN A 385 16.07 -9.36 -8.66
CA ASN A 385 16.69 -10.30 -9.57
C ASN A 385 16.81 -9.74 -10.99
N LEU A 386 15.79 -9.08 -11.52
CA LEU A 386 15.86 -8.42 -12.83
C LEU A 386 16.91 -7.30 -12.88
N LEU A 387 16.99 -6.47 -11.87
CA LEU A 387 17.99 -5.40 -11.81
C LEU A 387 19.41 -5.95 -11.60
N TRP A 388 19.52 -7.07 -10.87
CA TRP A 388 20.78 -7.78 -10.68
C TRP A 388 21.29 -8.41 -11.98
N GLU A 389 20.44 -9.13 -12.70
CA GLU A 389 20.76 -9.72 -14.00
C GLU A 389 21.12 -8.65 -15.04
N ALA A 390 20.46 -7.50 -15.00
CA ALA A 390 20.77 -6.33 -15.83
C ALA A 390 22.05 -5.59 -15.39
N GLY A 391 22.75 -6.02 -14.30
CA GLY A 391 23.97 -5.39 -13.81
C GLY A 391 23.77 -3.96 -13.25
N LYS A 392 22.55 -3.59 -12.90
CA LYS A 392 22.22 -2.25 -12.36
C LYS A 392 22.45 -2.13 -10.86
N ILE A 393 22.51 -3.25 -10.15
CA ILE A 393 22.78 -3.29 -8.70
C ILE A 393 24.29 -3.41 -8.49
N PRO A 394 24.92 -2.54 -7.64
CA PRO A 394 26.33 -2.66 -7.32
C PRO A 394 26.61 -3.98 -6.58
N PRO A 395 27.85 -4.55 -6.70
CA PRO A 395 28.20 -5.77 -6.01
C PRO A 395 28.10 -5.58 -4.49
N PRO A 396 27.61 -6.61 -3.76
CA PRO A 396 27.48 -6.54 -2.31
C PRO A 396 28.86 -6.46 -1.66
N PRO A 397 28.98 -5.82 -0.49
CA PRO A 397 30.23 -5.76 0.26
C PRO A 397 30.71 -7.17 0.66
N PRO A 398 32.02 -7.40 0.80
CA PRO A 398 32.61 -8.72 1.10
C PRO A 398 31.99 -9.37 2.34
N VAL A 399 31.65 -8.60 3.33
CA VAL A 399 31.00 -9.07 4.58
C VAL A 399 29.71 -9.83 4.32
N LEU A 400 28.92 -9.42 3.31
CA LEU A 400 27.68 -10.11 2.94
C LEU A 400 27.94 -11.39 2.16
N LEU A 401 29.04 -11.47 1.41
CA LEU A 401 29.42 -12.67 0.66
C LEU A 401 29.89 -13.82 1.56
N GLU A 402 30.43 -13.49 2.73
CA GLU A 402 30.88 -14.47 3.72
C GLU A 402 29.71 -15.11 4.49
N GLN A 403 28.58 -14.43 4.55
CA GLN A 403 27.39 -14.89 5.28
C GLN A 403 26.39 -15.59 4.37
N LYS A 404 26.14 -16.88 4.62
CA LYS A 404 25.27 -17.74 3.81
C LYS A 404 23.77 -17.39 3.87
N SER A 405 23.35 -16.52 4.80
CA SER A 405 21.94 -16.19 5.06
C SER A 405 21.64 -14.69 5.11
N ALA A 406 22.42 -13.87 4.38
CA ALA A 406 22.19 -12.43 4.34
C ALA A 406 20.95 -12.13 3.46
N ALA A 407 19.75 -12.16 4.06
CA ALA A 407 18.51 -11.79 3.38
C ALA A 407 18.22 -10.29 3.55
N ILE A 408 17.81 -9.67 2.45
CA ILE A 408 17.35 -8.27 2.45
C ILE A 408 15.91 -8.24 2.97
N LYS A 409 15.65 -7.39 3.96
CA LYS A 409 14.33 -7.14 4.52
C LYS A 409 13.80 -5.80 4.05
N ILE A 410 12.58 -5.79 3.57
CA ILE A 410 11.90 -4.54 3.18
C ILE A 410 11.08 -4.05 4.37
N ASN A 411 11.39 -2.86 4.85
CA ASN A 411 10.66 -2.18 5.90
C ASN A 411 9.71 -1.16 5.25
N TYR A 412 8.39 -1.38 5.39
CA TYR A 412 7.39 -0.45 4.89
C TYR A 412 7.22 0.71 5.86
N ILE A 413 7.54 1.94 5.39
CA ILE A 413 7.55 3.17 6.17
C ILE A 413 6.52 4.20 5.71
N GLY A 414 5.57 3.78 4.88
CA GLY A 414 4.46 4.64 4.47
C GLY A 414 3.61 5.14 5.66
N PRO A 415 2.83 6.23 5.50
CA PRO A 415 2.06 6.82 6.61
C PRO A 415 1.13 5.84 7.33
N LEU A 416 0.50 4.90 6.60
CA LEU A 416 -0.36 3.89 7.20
C LEU A 416 0.44 2.86 8.01
N ALA A 417 1.59 2.42 7.50
CA ALA A 417 2.48 1.50 8.21
C ALA A 417 3.03 2.15 9.49
N GLN A 418 3.41 3.43 9.42
CA GLN A 418 3.84 4.20 10.59
C GLN A 418 2.71 4.35 11.63
N ALA A 419 1.47 4.58 11.21
CA ALA A 419 0.33 4.67 12.11
C ALA A 419 0.10 3.34 12.86
N GLN A 420 0.25 2.19 12.18
CA GLN A 420 0.18 0.87 12.81
C GLN A 420 1.37 0.63 13.78
N GLN A 421 2.59 0.96 13.38
CA GLN A 421 3.78 0.78 14.24
C GLN A 421 3.72 1.63 15.50
N ARG A 422 3.25 2.88 15.40
CA ARG A 422 3.07 3.77 16.56
C ARG A 422 2.11 3.18 17.58
N LEU A 423 1.00 2.60 17.14
CA LEU A 423 0.04 1.99 18.05
C LEU A 423 0.65 0.82 18.84
N PHE A 424 1.45 -0.04 18.20
CA PHE A 424 1.92 -1.28 18.81
C PHE A 424 3.30 -1.19 19.46
N ARG A 425 4.21 -0.33 18.98
CA ARG A 425 5.60 -0.25 19.47
C ARG A 425 5.87 0.96 20.34
N THR A 426 5.39 2.13 19.97
CA THR A 426 5.78 3.39 20.65
C THR A 426 4.89 3.76 21.80
N GLN A 427 3.59 3.42 21.76
CA GLN A 427 2.64 3.81 22.80
C GLN A 427 3.04 3.24 24.17
N GLY A 428 3.47 1.99 24.23
CA GLY A 428 3.96 1.35 25.47
C GLY A 428 5.23 2.03 26.00
N THR A 429 6.20 2.29 25.12
CA THR A 429 7.48 2.93 25.47
C THR A 429 7.28 4.38 25.89
N GLU A 430 6.47 5.14 25.14
CA GLU A 430 6.16 6.55 25.49
C GLU A 430 5.39 6.67 26.80
N GLN A 431 4.41 5.80 27.03
CA GLN A 431 3.68 5.75 28.30
C GLN A 431 4.62 5.39 29.46
N ALA A 432 5.47 4.37 29.31
CA ALA A 432 6.45 4.00 30.31
C ALA A 432 7.39 5.18 30.62
N LEU A 433 7.96 5.82 29.59
CA LEU A 433 8.83 6.99 29.74
C LEU A 433 8.09 8.17 30.38
N SER A 434 6.84 8.43 30.01
CA SER A 434 6.05 9.54 30.59
C SER A 434 5.75 9.34 32.08
N VAL A 435 5.62 8.08 32.53
CA VAL A 435 5.43 7.72 33.94
C VAL A 435 6.74 7.68 34.70
N ILE A 436 7.81 7.13 34.09
CA ILE A 436 9.10 6.95 34.75
C ILE A 436 9.85 8.28 34.88
N THR A 437 9.81 9.16 33.87
CA THR A 437 10.57 10.43 33.88
C THR A 437 10.27 11.30 35.12
N PRO A 438 9.03 11.57 35.54
CA PRO A 438 8.77 12.31 36.78
C PRO A 438 9.24 11.54 38.03
N LEU A 439 9.16 10.21 38.03
CA LEU A 439 9.59 9.39 39.17
C LEU A 439 11.10 9.36 39.33
N THR A 440 11.89 9.59 38.29
CA THR A 440 13.36 9.64 38.38
C THR A 440 13.88 10.87 39.16
N GLU A 441 13.05 11.88 39.37
CA GLU A 441 13.39 12.99 40.28
C GLU A 441 13.42 12.53 41.74
N PHE A 442 12.55 11.60 42.13
CA PHE A 442 12.45 11.05 43.49
C PHE A 442 13.28 9.78 43.67
N TYR A 443 13.44 8.99 42.62
CA TYR A 443 14.15 7.71 42.60
C TYR A 443 15.11 7.64 41.43
N PRO A 444 16.34 8.23 41.55
CA PRO A 444 17.31 8.29 40.44
C PRO A 444 17.71 6.92 39.86
N GLU A 445 17.64 5.87 40.68
CA GLU A 445 18.00 4.47 40.33
C GLU A 445 17.07 3.87 39.26
N MET A 446 15.89 4.47 39.03
CA MET A 446 14.98 4.01 37.97
C MET A 446 15.56 4.22 36.56
N LYS A 447 16.54 5.14 36.39
CA LYS A 447 17.23 5.36 35.11
C LYS A 447 18.08 4.16 34.71
N ASP A 448 18.56 3.38 35.65
CA ASP A 448 19.47 2.26 35.40
C ASP A 448 18.76 1.06 34.72
N TRP A 449 17.43 1.04 34.75
CA TRP A 449 16.62 0.02 34.10
C TRP A 449 16.35 0.30 32.61
N ILE A 450 16.64 1.48 32.12
CA ILE A 450 16.34 1.90 30.75
C ILE A 450 17.67 2.11 30.02
N ASP A 451 17.88 1.34 28.95
CA ASP A 451 18.95 1.61 28.02
C ASP A 451 18.54 2.80 27.13
N PRO A 452 19.22 3.99 27.30
CA PRO A 452 18.86 5.17 26.53
C PRO A 452 19.22 5.04 25.04
N ASP A 453 20.18 4.20 24.67
CA ASP A 453 20.66 4.05 23.31
C ASP A 453 19.72 3.20 22.50
N GLU A 454 19.35 2.02 23.00
CA GLU A 454 18.36 1.14 22.37
C GLU A 454 16.98 1.81 22.33
N THR A 455 16.54 2.43 23.42
CA THR A 455 15.25 3.13 23.48
C THR A 455 15.18 4.28 22.49
N SER A 456 16.26 5.07 22.35
CA SER A 456 16.31 6.17 21.38
C SER A 456 16.32 5.65 19.95
N LYS A 457 17.05 4.58 19.64
CA LYS A 457 17.12 3.95 18.33
C LYS A 457 15.76 3.41 17.91
N ASP A 458 15.10 2.66 18.81
CA ASP A 458 13.74 2.13 18.57
C ASP A 458 12.70 3.23 18.31
N LEU A 459 12.74 4.32 19.09
CA LEU A 459 11.84 5.45 18.89
C LEU A 459 12.11 6.16 17.55
N LEU A 460 13.36 6.42 17.19
CA LEU A 460 13.74 7.06 15.93
C LEU A 460 13.28 6.23 14.71
N GLU A 461 13.45 4.90 14.77
CA GLU A 461 13.00 3.98 13.74
C GLU A 461 11.48 3.93 13.66
N ALA A 462 10.79 3.85 14.80
CA ALA A 462 9.33 3.81 14.84
C ALA A 462 8.67 5.11 14.36
N TYR A 463 9.35 6.25 14.54
CA TYR A 463 8.93 7.53 13.95
C TYR A 463 9.33 7.70 12.49
N GLY A 464 9.96 6.68 11.88
CA GLY A 464 10.30 6.66 10.45
C GLY A 464 11.47 7.57 10.09
N MET A 465 12.39 7.82 11.04
CA MET A 465 13.61 8.55 10.71
C MET A 465 14.45 7.73 9.71
N ALA A 466 14.86 8.38 8.62
CA ALA A 466 15.68 7.71 7.63
C ALA A 466 16.98 7.19 8.27
N GLN A 467 17.36 5.95 8.00
CA GLN A 467 18.55 5.28 8.53
C GLN A 467 19.85 6.09 8.36
N LYS A 468 19.95 6.87 7.28
CA LYS A 468 21.09 7.79 7.05
C LYS A 468 21.28 8.86 8.13
N ASN A 469 20.22 9.22 8.85
CA ASN A 469 20.24 10.24 9.89
C ASN A 469 20.53 9.65 11.27
N ILE A 470 20.45 8.32 11.42
CA ILE A 470 20.79 7.61 12.65
C ILE A 470 22.29 7.30 12.61
N ARG A 471 23.04 7.76 13.62
CA ARG A 471 24.47 7.50 13.72
C ARG A 471 24.72 6.05 14.13
N THR A 472 25.82 5.46 13.65
CA THR A 472 26.30 4.17 14.14
C THR A 472 26.80 4.31 15.58
N GLN A 473 26.76 3.21 16.35
CA GLN A 473 27.18 3.20 17.76
C GLN A 473 28.61 3.76 17.95
N ASP A 474 29.55 3.37 17.10
CA ASP A 474 30.93 3.88 17.14
C ASP A 474 31.02 5.41 17.06
N LYS A 475 30.19 6.02 16.16
CA LYS A 475 30.14 7.48 16.03
C LYS A 475 29.46 8.17 17.20
N VAL A 476 28.51 7.52 17.84
CA VAL A 476 27.85 8.01 19.05
C VAL A 476 28.87 8.02 20.19
N ASP A 477 29.64 6.95 20.36
CA ASP A 477 30.65 6.79 21.39
C ASP A 477 31.80 7.78 21.18
N GLU A 478 32.25 8.02 19.95
CA GLU A 478 33.24 9.04 19.61
C GLU A 478 32.78 10.45 20.01
N VAL A 479 31.54 10.81 19.68
CA VAL A 479 30.95 12.11 20.05
C VAL A 479 30.80 12.26 21.57
N ARG A 480 30.42 11.18 22.27
CA ARG A 480 30.33 11.18 23.74
C ARG A 480 31.69 11.38 24.38
N LYS A 481 32.68 10.66 23.88
CA LYS A 481 34.06 10.78 24.36
C LYS A 481 34.60 12.20 24.15
N ALA A 482 34.43 12.77 22.97
CA ALA A 482 34.82 14.15 22.69
C ALA A 482 34.10 15.17 23.60
N ARG A 483 32.82 14.95 23.90
CA ARG A 483 32.03 15.79 24.81
C ARG A 483 32.52 15.67 26.24
N GLN A 484 32.86 14.47 26.69
CA GLN A 484 33.38 14.22 28.03
C GLN A 484 34.74 14.86 28.20
N GLU A 485 35.64 14.72 27.23
CA GLU A 485 36.95 15.37 27.22
C GLU A 485 36.84 16.91 27.27
N ALA A 486 35.87 17.48 26.52
CA ALA A 486 35.61 18.92 26.55
C ALA A 486 35.06 19.40 27.92
N GLN A 487 34.16 18.61 28.53
CA GLN A 487 33.65 18.90 29.88
C GLN A 487 34.76 18.83 30.95
N GLU A 488 35.59 17.78 30.90
CA GLU A 488 36.72 17.67 31.83
C GLU A 488 37.73 18.81 31.65
N ALA A 489 37.98 19.22 30.40
CA ALA A 489 38.83 20.38 30.13
C ALA A 489 38.22 21.69 30.67
N ALA A 490 36.89 21.87 30.54
CA ALA A 490 36.21 23.04 31.10
C ALA A 490 36.26 23.06 32.64
N ILE A 491 35.99 21.91 33.29
CA ILE A 491 36.08 21.78 34.76
C ILE A 491 37.52 22.06 35.26
N ARG A 492 38.54 21.54 34.56
CA ARG A 492 39.94 21.80 34.89
C ARG A 492 40.29 23.28 34.72
N ALA A 493 39.80 23.94 33.69
CA ALA A 493 40.00 25.37 33.47
C ALA A 493 39.36 26.19 34.59
N GLU A 494 38.14 25.87 35.00
CA GLU A 494 37.43 26.53 36.11
C GLU A 494 38.13 26.31 37.46
N GLN A 495 38.61 25.09 37.72
CA GLN A 495 39.40 24.78 38.91
C GLN A 495 40.73 25.56 38.93
N MET A 496 41.42 25.70 37.77
CA MET A 496 42.61 26.51 37.65
C MET A 496 42.32 28.00 37.89
N GLU A 497 41.21 28.49 37.39
CA GLU A 497 40.80 29.90 37.58
C GLU A 497 40.47 30.17 39.05
N GLN A 498 39.73 29.25 39.71
CA GLN A 498 39.47 29.32 41.16
C GLN A 498 40.76 29.24 42.00
N ALA A 499 41.67 28.33 41.64
CA ALA A 499 42.95 28.23 42.30
C ALA A 499 43.85 29.49 42.11
N ALA A 500 43.84 30.07 40.89
CA ALA A 500 44.54 31.34 40.61
C ALA A 500 43.90 32.53 41.34
N GLY A 501 42.51 32.51 41.47
CA GLY A 501 41.82 33.51 42.30
C GLY A 501 42.16 33.41 43.77
N ALA A 502 42.21 32.19 44.33
CA ALA A 502 42.59 31.93 45.71
C ALA A 502 44.05 32.34 45.97
N THR A 503 44.96 32.03 45.04
CA THR A 503 46.39 32.47 45.18
C THR A 503 46.56 33.98 45.08
N ARG A 504 45.74 34.69 44.24
CA ARG A 504 45.73 36.16 44.22
C ARG A 504 45.18 36.74 45.50
N GLN A 505 44.09 36.21 46.05
CA GLN A 505 43.53 36.64 47.34
C GLN A 505 44.51 36.39 48.50
N LEU A 506 45.22 35.26 48.51
CA LEU A 506 46.25 34.96 49.48
C LEU A 506 47.46 35.94 49.35
N ALA A 507 47.88 36.27 48.14
CA ALA A 507 48.94 37.21 47.86
C ALA A 507 48.55 38.66 48.23
N GLU A 508 47.32 39.07 48.07
CA GLU A 508 46.79 40.36 48.52
C GLU A 508 46.65 40.41 50.04
N ALA A 509 46.20 39.34 50.67
CA ALA A 509 46.16 39.23 52.14
C ALA A 509 47.56 39.26 52.77
N ASP A 510 48.51 38.61 52.15
CA ASP A 510 49.93 38.64 52.62
C ASP A 510 50.57 40.04 52.48
N LYS A 511 50.22 40.75 51.37
CA LYS A 511 50.59 42.18 51.24
C LYS A 511 49.97 43.09 52.30
N ALA A 512 48.66 42.85 52.60
CA ALA A 512 47.94 43.64 53.61
C ALA A 512 48.39 43.36 55.03
N THR A 513 48.95 42.19 55.33
CA THR A 513 49.51 41.79 56.65
C THR A 513 51.01 41.93 56.76
N GLY A 514 51.64 42.63 55.83
CA GLY A 514 53.10 42.92 55.90
C GLY A 514 54.01 41.69 55.82
N GLY A 515 53.58 40.62 55.08
CA GLY A 515 54.40 39.43 54.85
C GLY A 515 54.38 38.41 56.01
N GLN A 516 53.37 38.46 56.89
CA GLN A 516 53.28 37.51 58.02
C GLN A 516 52.74 36.11 57.61
N ILE A 517 51.99 36.02 56.57
CA ILE A 517 51.41 34.74 56.13
C ILE A 517 52.46 33.88 55.39
N SER A 518 53.30 34.48 54.58
CA SER A 518 54.43 33.81 53.93
C SER A 518 55.52 33.35 54.92
N LYS A 519 55.73 34.07 56.02
CA LYS A 519 56.66 33.65 57.11
C LYS A 519 56.07 32.48 57.92
N ALA A 520 54.75 32.39 58.11
CA ALA A 520 54.16 31.31 58.86
C ALA A 520 54.14 29.98 58.05
N MET A 521 53.95 30.07 56.73
CA MET A 521 53.99 28.88 55.83
C MET A 521 55.44 28.37 55.58
N GLY A 522 56.43 29.25 55.63
CA GLY A 522 57.86 28.86 55.45
C GLY A 522 58.49 28.13 56.63
N GLN A 523 57.79 28.00 57.78
CA GLN A 523 58.30 27.30 59.00
C GLN A 523 57.78 25.84 59.13
N GLN A 524 56.98 25.31 58.25
CA GLN A 524 56.68 23.88 58.24
C GLN A 524 57.59 23.16 57.23
N GLN A 525 58.74 22.70 57.72
CA GLN A 525 59.58 21.74 57.01
C GLN A 525 58.86 20.37 56.88
N PRO A 526 59.05 19.65 55.77
CA PRO A 526 58.50 18.32 55.59
C PRO A 526 59.28 17.32 56.45
N GLY A 527 58.65 16.82 57.50
CA GLY A 527 59.20 15.77 58.38
C GLY A 527 58.44 14.45 58.13
N GLN A 528 59.23 13.52 57.61
CA GLN A 528 59.13 12.06 57.80
C GLN A 528 57.93 11.31 57.24
N VAL A 529 58.19 10.65 56.12
CA VAL A 529 57.66 9.35 55.74
C VAL A 529 58.11 8.32 56.80
N VAL A 530 57.18 7.62 57.43
CA VAL A 530 57.37 6.31 58.07
C VAL A 530 56.35 5.35 57.49
N GLN A 531 56.93 4.36 56.84
CA GLN A 531 56.45 3.00 56.42
C GLN A 531 55.00 2.74 56.19
#